data_f3a0d8580fa506017fe30b153bda3727
#
_entry.id   f3a0d8580fa506017fe30b153bda3727
#
_cell.length_a   1.000
_cell.length_b   1.000
_cell.length_c   1.000
_cell.angle_alpha   90.00
_cell.angle_beta   90.00
_cell.angle_gamma   90.00
#
_symmetry.space_group_name_H-M   'P 1'
#
loop_
_entity.id
_entity.type
_entity.pdbx_description
1 polymer ?
#
loop_
_entity_poly.entity_id
_entity_poly.type
_entity_poly.pdbx_seq_one_letter_code
_entity_poly.pdbx_strand_id
1 'polypeptide(L)'
;MIYSKNPLDYEEQIKMLKARGLIIADEQKAINSLRVISYFRLANYLRPMEYDKENHLYKPNSYFENAIDLYFFDKELRGVIFAAVQSIEIALRSKMIHHVSMRYGAFWFMDSSLFKDRNIHEQCLSSMRQELARSREDFITDHKEKYTEPDMPPVWKTLEVTSFGTLSKLFCNLKDNSVKKKIAREFNLPQHLVLESWVKCAVNI
;
A
#
# COMPACT_ATOMS: atom_id res chain seq x y z
N MET A 1 -32.53 -1.53 -8.74
CA MET A 1 -32.55 -3.01 -8.69
C MET A 1 -32.29 -3.43 -7.24
N ILE A 2 -33.14 -4.28 -6.66
CA ILE A 2 -32.96 -4.76 -5.28
C ILE A 2 -31.98 -5.95 -5.31
N TYR A 3 -31.00 -5.98 -4.41
CA TYR A 3 -30.07 -7.12 -4.31
C TYR A 3 -30.80 -8.32 -3.70
N SER A 4 -30.84 -9.46 -4.43
CA SER A 4 -31.61 -10.66 -4.07
C SER A 4 -30.78 -11.94 -3.96
N LYS A 5 -29.42 -11.85 -4.03
CA LYS A 5 -28.57 -13.05 -3.95
C LYS A 5 -28.45 -13.53 -2.51
N ASN A 6 -28.72 -14.81 -2.29
CA ASN A 6 -28.52 -15.47 -1.01
C ASN A 6 -27.07 -15.94 -0.84
N PRO A 7 -26.59 -16.10 0.41
CA PRO A 7 -25.31 -16.75 0.66
C PRO A 7 -25.38 -18.21 0.23
N LEU A 8 -24.27 -18.73 -0.28
CA LEU A 8 -24.10 -20.14 -0.65
C LEU A 8 -23.12 -20.79 0.34
N ASP A 9 -23.41 -22.02 0.76
CA ASP A 9 -22.45 -22.83 1.48
C ASP A 9 -21.30 -23.30 0.56
N TYR A 10 -20.28 -23.97 1.09
CA TYR A 10 -19.11 -24.36 0.29
C TYR A 10 -19.43 -25.42 -0.76
N GLU A 11 -20.32 -26.35 -0.45
CA GLU A 11 -20.78 -27.39 -1.36
C GLU A 11 -21.63 -26.79 -2.51
N GLU A 12 -22.47 -25.81 -2.19
CA GLU A 12 -23.26 -25.06 -3.19
C GLU A 12 -22.34 -24.22 -4.09
N GLN A 13 -21.27 -23.60 -3.52
CA GLN A 13 -20.27 -22.88 -4.31
C GLN A 13 -19.54 -23.83 -5.29
N ILE A 14 -19.17 -25.03 -4.87
CA ILE A 14 -18.56 -26.07 -5.74
C ILE A 14 -19.53 -26.46 -6.86
N LYS A 15 -20.80 -26.75 -6.53
CA LYS A 15 -21.83 -27.10 -7.53
C LYS A 15 -22.01 -25.97 -8.55
N MET A 16 -22.07 -24.73 -8.08
CA MET A 16 -22.18 -23.55 -8.96
C MET A 16 -20.98 -23.42 -9.90
N LEU A 17 -19.77 -23.59 -9.41
CA LEU A 17 -18.54 -23.52 -10.23
C LEU A 17 -18.51 -24.60 -11.29
N LYS A 18 -18.89 -25.84 -10.94
CA LYS A 18 -19.01 -26.96 -11.91
C LYS A 18 -20.09 -26.70 -12.96
N ALA A 19 -21.24 -26.17 -12.54
CA ALA A 19 -22.33 -25.82 -13.47
C ALA A 19 -21.92 -24.75 -14.50
N ARG A 20 -20.92 -23.94 -14.17
CA ARG A 20 -20.31 -22.92 -15.05
C ARG A 20 -19.18 -23.49 -15.93
N GLY A 21 -18.91 -24.78 -15.86
CA GLY A 21 -17.90 -25.45 -16.67
C GLY A 21 -16.50 -25.53 -16.07
N LEU A 22 -16.33 -25.18 -14.78
CA LEU A 22 -15.04 -25.31 -14.10
C LEU A 22 -14.81 -26.78 -13.70
N ILE A 23 -13.64 -27.29 -14.00
CA ILE A 23 -13.21 -28.65 -13.60
C ILE A 23 -12.60 -28.53 -12.19
N ILE A 24 -13.04 -29.40 -11.29
CA ILE A 24 -12.52 -29.50 -9.92
C ILE A 24 -12.06 -30.93 -9.72
N ALA A 25 -10.75 -31.12 -9.64
CA ALA A 25 -10.15 -32.47 -9.56
C ALA A 25 -10.32 -33.08 -8.15
N ASP A 26 -10.23 -32.24 -7.11
CA ASP A 26 -10.37 -32.65 -5.70
C ASP A 26 -11.31 -31.68 -4.98
N GLU A 27 -12.57 -32.09 -4.82
CA GLU A 27 -13.60 -31.27 -4.17
C GLU A 27 -13.28 -30.96 -2.72
N GLN A 28 -12.70 -31.90 -1.99
CA GLN A 28 -12.39 -31.68 -0.58
C GLN A 28 -11.28 -30.63 -0.40
N LYS A 29 -10.27 -30.65 -1.26
CA LYS A 29 -9.25 -29.59 -1.30
C LYS A 29 -9.83 -28.26 -1.71
N ALA A 30 -10.74 -28.25 -2.68
CA ALA A 30 -11.40 -27.02 -3.13
C ALA A 30 -12.26 -26.40 -2.01
N ILE A 31 -13.03 -27.21 -1.26
CA ILE A 31 -13.79 -26.77 -0.10
C ILE A 31 -12.85 -26.18 0.97
N ASN A 32 -11.75 -26.86 1.28
CA ASN A 32 -10.77 -26.35 2.24
C ASN A 32 -10.15 -25.01 1.79
N SER A 33 -9.88 -24.87 0.50
CA SER A 33 -9.39 -23.61 -0.07
C SER A 33 -10.43 -22.49 0.06
N LEU A 34 -11.70 -22.78 -0.22
CA LEU A 34 -12.80 -21.80 -0.07
C LEU A 34 -13.01 -21.37 1.37
N ARG A 35 -12.80 -22.25 2.35
CA ARG A 35 -12.86 -21.92 3.79
C ARG A 35 -11.79 -20.89 4.21
N VAL A 36 -10.60 -20.95 3.62
CA VAL A 36 -9.46 -20.10 3.99
C VAL A 36 -9.40 -18.82 3.15
N ILE A 37 -9.67 -18.92 1.83
CA ILE A 37 -9.43 -17.81 0.89
C ILE A 37 -10.71 -17.04 0.58
N SER A 38 -11.88 -17.64 0.73
CA SER A 38 -13.21 -17.20 0.28
C SER A 38 -13.40 -17.21 -1.25
N TYR A 39 -14.63 -17.53 -1.66
CA TYR A 39 -15.02 -17.50 -3.08
C TYR A 39 -14.79 -16.15 -3.73
N PHE A 40 -15.18 -15.05 -3.04
CA PHE A 40 -15.08 -13.72 -3.63
C PHE A 40 -13.64 -13.31 -3.95
N ARG A 41 -12.68 -13.71 -3.12
CA ARG A 41 -11.26 -13.48 -3.39
C ARG A 41 -10.75 -14.36 -4.54
N LEU A 42 -11.11 -15.65 -4.57
CA LEU A 42 -10.72 -16.57 -5.64
C LEU A 42 -11.34 -16.22 -6.99
N ALA A 43 -12.52 -15.62 -7.01
CA ALA A 43 -13.19 -15.19 -8.24
C ALA A 43 -12.30 -14.30 -9.13
N ASN A 44 -11.42 -13.47 -8.54
CA ASN A 44 -10.48 -12.66 -9.31
C ASN A 44 -9.44 -13.51 -10.06
N TYR A 45 -9.04 -14.65 -9.51
CA TYR A 45 -8.08 -15.58 -10.11
C TYR A 45 -8.75 -16.57 -11.07
N LEU A 46 -10.05 -16.79 -10.92
CA LEU A 46 -10.88 -17.56 -11.86
C LEU A 46 -11.23 -16.76 -13.12
N ARG A 47 -11.38 -15.45 -13.02
CA ARG A 47 -11.83 -14.56 -14.08
C ARG A 47 -11.02 -14.63 -15.40
N PRO A 48 -9.70 -14.82 -15.42
CA PRO A 48 -8.95 -15.02 -16.68
C PRO A 48 -9.34 -16.27 -17.46
N MET A 49 -9.94 -17.27 -16.79
CA MET A 49 -10.40 -18.50 -17.39
C MET A 49 -11.84 -18.42 -17.94
N GLU A 50 -12.58 -17.34 -17.66
CA GLU A 50 -13.92 -17.11 -18.21
C GLU A 50 -13.83 -16.76 -19.70
N TYR A 51 -14.69 -17.39 -20.53
CA TYR A 51 -14.94 -16.94 -21.90
C TYR A 51 -16.18 -16.03 -21.97
N ASP A 52 -17.15 -16.25 -21.10
CA ASP A 52 -18.32 -15.39 -20.92
C ASP A 52 -18.29 -14.79 -19.52
N LYS A 53 -17.95 -13.49 -19.46
CA LYS A 53 -17.80 -12.76 -18.19
C LYS A 53 -19.13 -12.31 -17.59
N GLU A 54 -20.20 -12.26 -18.39
CA GLU A 54 -21.53 -11.86 -17.90
C GLU A 54 -22.19 -13.02 -17.16
N ASN A 55 -22.10 -14.24 -17.73
CA ASN A 55 -22.66 -15.46 -17.17
C ASN A 55 -21.64 -16.24 -16.32
N HIS A 56 -20.39 -15.78 -16.24
CA HIS A 56 -19.29 -16.44 -15.53
C HIS A 56 -19.02 -17.87 -16.02
N LEU A 57 -19.06 -18.11 -17.34
CA LEU A 57 -18.81 -19.43 -17.93
C LEU A 57 -17.31 -19.59 -18.22
N TYR A 58 -16.78 -20.77 -17.88
CA TYR A 58 -15.35 -21.08 -18.01
C TYR A 58 -15.02 -21.74 -19.35
N LYS A 59 -13.81 -21.44 -19.85
CA LYS A 59 -13.25 -22.08 -21.06
C LYS A 59 -13.09 -23.58 -20.84
N PRO A 60 -13.14 -24.41 -21.92
CA PRO A 60 -12.76 -25.80 -21.80
C PRO A 60 -11.40 -26.01 -21.15
N ASN A 61 -11.26 -27.05 -20.34
CA ASN A 61 -10.03 -27.38 -19.61
C ASN A 61 -9.60 -26.31 -18.58
N SER A 62 -10.55 -25.53 -18.05
CA SER A 62 -10.28 -24.65 -16.91
C SER A 62 -10.40 -25.43 -15.61
N TYR A 63 -9.33 -25.44 -14.82
CA TYR A 63 -9.28 -26.16 -13.55
C TYR A 63 -9.29 -25.17 -12.37
N PHE A 64 -9.99 -25.52 -11.29
CA PHE A 64 -10.01 -24.76 -10.05
C PHE A 64 -8.60 -24.63 -9.47
N GLU A 65 -7.81 -25.68 -9.56
CA GLU A 65 -6.44 -25.76 -9.07
C GLU A 65 -5.54 -24.69 -9.69
N ASN A 66 -5.74 -24.34 -10.97
CA ASN A 66 -4.99 -23.27 -11.64
C ASN A 66 -5.21 -21.90 -10.96
N ALA A 67 -6.42 -21.63 -10.48
CA ALA A 67 -6.69 -20.40 -9.73
C ALA A 67 -6.02 -20.41 -8.35
N ILE A 68 -5.94 -21.56 -7.72
CA ILE A 68 -5.24 -21.75 -6.43
C ILE A 68 -3.74 -21.52 -6.61
N ASP A 69 -3.13 -22.12 -7.64
CA ASP A 69 -1.71 -21.95 -7.95
C ASP A 69 -1.38 -20.48 -8.24
N LEU A 70 -2.23 -19.82 -9.04
CA LEU A 70 -2.08 -18.39 -9.33
C LEU A 70 -2.23 -17.52 -8.07
N TYR A 71 -3.16 -17.87 -7.18
CA TYR A 71 -3.32 -17.17 -5.89
C TYR A 71 -2.07 -17.29 -5.02
N PHE A 72 -1.48 -18.48 -4.91
CA PHE A 72 -0.27 -18.68 -4.11
C PHE A 72 0.94 -17.98 -4.74
N PHE A 73 1.10 -18.05 -6.06
CA PHE A 73 2.14 -17.30 -6.77
C PHE A 73 2.03 -15.79 -6.50
N ASP A 74 0.83 -15.23 -6.65
CA ASP A 74 0.58 -13.82 -6.38
C ASP A 74 0.84 -13.44 -4.90
N LYS A 75 0.49 -14.33 -3.97
CA LYS A 75 0.76 -14.14 -2.55
C LYS A 75 2.28 -14.07 -2.27
N GLU A 76 3.07 -14.97 -2.83
CA GLU A 76 4.52 -15.00 -2.67
C GLU A 76 5.17 -13.78 -3.33
N LEU A 77 4.74 -13.43 -4.55
CA LEU A 77 5.22 -12.25 -5.26
C LEU A 77 4.96 -10.97 -4.46
N ARG A 78 3.75 -10.81 -3.91
CA ARG A 78 3.44 -9.69 -3.03
C ARG A 78 4.34 -9.65 -1.79
N GLY A 79 4.65 -10.79 -1.19
CA GLY A 79 5.57 -10.87 -0.05
C GLY A 79 6.94 -10.27 -0.38
N VAL A 80 7.51 -10.61 -1.53
CA VAL A 80 8.80 -10.08 -2.00
C VAL A 80 8.69 -8.58 -2.29
N ILE A 81 7.62 -8.16 -2.97
CA ILE A 81 7.41 -6.73 -3.30
C ILE A 81 7.23 -5.90 -2.03
N PHE A 82 6.44 -6.35 -1.06
CA PHE A 82 6.26 -5.62 0.20
C PHE A 82 7.55 -5.45 0.98
N ALA A 83 8.41 -6.47 1.03
CA ALA A 83 9.71 -6.35 1.67
C ALA A 83 10.60 -5.29 1.00
N ALA A 84 10.60 -5.23 -0.33
CA ALA A 84 11.32 -4.22 -1.10
C ALA A 84 10.74 -2.81 -0.86
N VAL A 85 9.42 -2.66 -0.91
CA VAL A 85 8.72 -1.38 -0.66
C VAL A 85 9.00 -0.87 0.75
N GLN A 86 8.96 -1.74 1.76
CA GLN A 86 9.29 -1.39 3.14
C GLN A 86 10.73 -0.86 3.26
N SER A 87 11.68 -1.49 2.58
CA SER A 87 13.08 -1.04 2.56
C SER A 87 13.22 0.36 1.93
N ILE A 88 12.49 0.62 0.84
CA ILE A 88 12.46 1.93 0.17
C ILE A 88 11.84 2.99 1.08
N GLU A 89 10.74 2.66 1.76
CA GLU A 89 10.07 3.56 2.69
C GLU A 89 10.99 4.00 3.83
N ILE A 90 11.60 3.03 4.52
CA ILE A 90 12.53 3.29 5.64
C ILE A 90 13.70 4.15 5.17
N ALA A 91 14.32 3.80 4.04
CA ALA A 91 15.44 4.55 3.49
C ALA A 91 15.06 5.98 3.08
N LEU A 92 13.90 6.16 2.43
CA LEU A 92 13.41 7.50 2.05
C LEU A 92 13.17 8.36 3.28
N ARG A 93 12.48 7.80 4.31
CA ARG A 93 12.20 8.47 5.58
C ARG A 93 13.49 8.96 6.25
N SER A 94 14.46 8.08 6.43
CA SER A 94 15.75 8.39 7.03
C SER A 94 16.50 9.51 6.27
N LYS A 95 16.54 9.41 4.93
CA LYS A 95 17.22 10.39 4.08
C LYS A 95 16.50 11.75 4.08
N MET A 96 15.18 11.77 4.11
CA MET A 96 14.42 13.02 4.24
C MET A 96 14.66 13.66 5.60
N ILE A 97 14.60 12.90 6.70
CA ILE A 97 14.91 13.39 8.04
C ILE A 97 16.30 14.03 8.03
N HIS A 98 17.31 13.33 7.53
CA HIS A 98 18.68 13.83 7.54
C HIS A 98 18.88 15.06 6.64
N HIS A 99 18.69 14.91 5.33
CA HIS A 99 19.09 15.93 4.37
C HIS A 99 18.23 17.20 4.41
N VAL A 100 16.94 17.06 4.67
CA VAL A 100 16.06 18.24 4.73
C VAL A 100 16.24 18.96 6.05
N SER A 101 16.38 18.24 7.19
CA SER A 101 16.57 18.87 8.49
C SER A 101 17.92 19.57 8.62
N MET A 102 18.99 19.01 8.04
CA MET A 102 20.29 19.67 8.03
C MET A 102 20.27 21.02 7.29
N ARG A 103 19.31 21.24 6.41
CA ARG A 103 19.19 22.49 5.65
C ARG A 103 18.15 23.45 6.21
N TYR A 104 17.04 22.93 6.74
CA TYR A 104 15.86 23.72 7.10
C TYR A 104 15.42 23.56 8.56
N GLY A 105 16.14 22.76 9.36
CA GLY A 105 15.85 22.57 10.79
C GLY A 105 14.81 21.47 11.06
N ALA A 106 14.43 21.36 12.34
CA ALA A 106 13.63 20.24 12.87
C ALA A 106 12.17 20.24 12.43
N PHE A 107 11.63 21.39 12.05
CA PHE A 107 10.20 21.61 11.78
C PHE A 107 9.93 22.03 10.32
N TRP A 108 10.87 21.74 9.42
CA TRP A 108 10.80 22.11 8.02
C TRP A 108 9.49 21.68 7.33
N PHE A 109 8.93 20.55 7.75
CA PHE A 109 7.69 20.01 7.19
C PHE A 109 6.46 20.88 7.48
N MET A 110 6.54 21.79 8.45
CA MET A 110 5.49 22.76 8.77
C MET A 110 5.58 24.04 7.94
N ASP A 111 6.72 24.33 7.33
CA ASP A 111 6.93 25.55 6.52
C ASP A 111 6.38 25.38 5.10
N SER A 112 5.21 25.97 4.86
CA SER A 112 4.54 25.91 3.55
C SER A 112 5.35 26.52 2.39
N SER A 113 6.31 27.39 2.67
CA SER A 113 7.16 28.03 1.66
C SER A 113 8.08 27.03 0.95
N LEU A 114 8.39 25.91 1.59
CA LEU A 114 9.24 24.83 1.04
C LEU A 114 8.53 23.90 0.08
N PHE A 115 7.22 24.05 -0.12
CA PHE A 115 6.40 23.14 -0.93
C PHE A 115 5.82 23.81 -2.17
N LYS A 116 5.70 23.02 -3.26
CA LYS A 116 5.20 23.48 -4.56
C LYS A 116 3.71 23.81 -4.53
N ASP A 117 2.92 22.88 -3.96
CA ASP A 117 1.47 22.95 -3.85
C ASP A 117 1.07 23.01 -2.38
N ARG A 118 0.40 24.11 -2.02
CA ARG A 118 -0.05 24.39 -0.66
C ARG A 118 -1.16 23.44 -0.22
N ASN A 119 -2.08 23.07 -1.11
CA ASN A 119 -3.18 22.18 -0.77
C ASN A 119 -2.68 20.77 -0.45
N ILE A 120 -1.73 20.26 -1.24
CA ILE A 120 -1.08 18.96 -0.96
C ILE A 120 -0.32 19.03 0.37
N HIS A 121 0.36 20.13 0.65
CA HIS A 121 1.07 20.32 1.92
C HIS A 121 0.11 20.30 3.11
N GLU A 122 -1.00 21.05 3.05
CA GLU A 122 -2.03 21.07 4.09
C GLU A 122 -2.67 19.70 4.32
N GLN A 123 -2.93 18.94 3.25
CA GLN A 123 -3.39 17.54 3.35
C GLN A 123 -2.36 16.66 4.06
N CYS A 124 -1.07 16.80 3.75
CA CYS A 124 -0.02 16.06 4.44
C CYS A 124 0.01 16.39 5.93
N LEU A 125 -0.05 17.67 6.31
CA LEU A 125 -0.08 18.08 7.71
C LEU A 125 -1.31 17.56 8.45
N SER A 126 -2.49 17.58 7.81
CA SER A 126 -3.71 17.03 8.37
C SER A 126 -3.58 15.52 8.63
N SER A 127 -3.04 14.76 7.66
CA SER A 127 -2.79 13.33 7.81
C SER A 127 -1.81 13.04 8.93
N MET A 128 -0.70 13.77 9.01
CA MET A 128 0.31 13.63 10.07
C MET A 128 -0.29 13.89 11.45
N ARG A 129 -1.11 14.94 11.61
CA ARG A 129 -1.81 15.21 12.89
C ARG A 129 -2.71 14.06 13.29
N GLN A 130 -3.45 13.45 12.33
CA GLN A 130 -4.30 12.30 12.61
C GLN A 130 -3.47 11.06 12.98
N GLU A 131 -2.36 10.82 12.32
CA GLU A 131 -1.45 9.70 12.59
C GLU A 131 -0.80 9.87 13.97
N LEU A 132 -0.32 11.08 14.32
CA LEU A 132 0.19 11.41 15.64
C LEU A 132 -0.86 11.28 16.75
N ALA A 133 -2.11 11.65 16.47
CA ALA A 133 -3.20 11.54 17.44
C ALA A 133 -3.56 10.06 17.75
N ARG A 134 -3.42 9.17 16.77
CA ARG A 134 -3.69 7.72 16.91
C ARG A 134 -2.49 6.94 17.44
N SER A 135 -1.30 7.50 17.33
CA SER A 135 -0.07 6.83 17.73
C SER A 135 -0.05 6.57 19.24
N ARG A 136 0.36 5.36 19.60
CA ARG A 136 0.58 4.91 20.98
C ARG A 136 2.06 4.68 21.28
N GLU A 137 2.95 5.16 20.40
CA GLU A 137 4.40 5.07 20.59
C GLU A 137 4.85 5.91 21.80
N ASP A 138 5.65 5.31 22.67
CA ASP A 138 6.09 5.94 23.91
C ASP A 138 6.80 7.27 23.63
N PHE A 139 7.65 7.34 22.60
CA PHE A 139 8.38 8.56 22.24
C PHE A 139 7.47 9.71 21.77
N ILE A 140 6.25 9.41 21.29
CA ILE A 140 5.23 10.43 20.96
C ILE A 140 4.51 10.88 22.22
N THR A 141 4.14 9.93 23.10
CA THR A 141 3.48 10.21 24.38
C THR A 141 4.38 11.08 25.28
N ASP A 142 5.63 10.66 25.48
CA ASP A 142 6.64 11.42 26.23
C ASP A 142 6.86 12.82 25.66
N HIS A 143 6.80 12.97 24.32
CA HIS A 143 6.97 14.29 23.72
C HIS A 143 5.80 15.22 24.07
N LYS A 144 4.55 14.73 23.97
CA LYS A 144 3.34 15.49 24.27
C LYS A 144 3.25 15.90 25.74
N GLU A 145 3.80 15.08 26.65
CA GLU A 145 3.83 15.39 28.07
C GLU A 145 4.85 16.50 28.39
N LYS A 146 5.97 16.56 27.64
CA LYS A 146 7.06 17.50 27.90
C LYS A 146 6.93 18.82 27.16
N TYR A 147 6.33 18.82 25.96
CA TYR A 147 6.36 19.94 25.04
C TYR A 147 4.96 20.25 24.52
N THR A 148 4.55 21.49 24.67
CA THR A 148 3.25 21.99 24.19
C THR A 148 3.38 22.75 22.87
N GLU A 149 4.57 23.25 22.56
CA GLU A 149 4.85 24.00 21.34
C GLU A 149 6.20 23.59 20.72
N PRO A 150 6.25 23.48 19.40
CA PRO A 150 5.12 23.56 18.45
C PRO A 150 4.15 22.39 18.62
N ASP A 151 2.95 22.49 18.04
CA ASP A 151 1.84 21.52 18.15
C ASP A 151 2.16 20.10 17.63
N MET A 152 3.25 19.98 16.89
CA MET A 152 3.74 18.70 16.34
C MET A 152 5.17 18.44 16.80
N PRO A 153 5.52 17.17 17.07
CA PRO A 153 6.90 16.78 17.38
C PRO A 153 7.86 17.10 16.23
N PRO A 154 9.18 17.19 16.50
CA PRO A 154 10.18 17.37 15.44
C PRO A 154 10.13 16.25 14.41
N VAL A 155 10.60 16.56 13.20
CA VAL A 155 10.46 15.69 12.02
C VAL A 155 10.91 14.24 12.24
N TRP A 156 11.96 13.99 12.99
CA TRP A 156 12.45 12.65 13.29
C TRP A 156 11.54 11.82 14.19
N LYS A 157 10.60 12.43 14.90
CA LYS A 157 9.51 11.75 15.60
C LYS A 157 8.24 11.67 14.73
N THR A 158 7.89 12.78 14.10
CA THR A 158 6.68 12.88 13.28
C THR A 158 6.70 11.93 12.10
N LEU A 159 7.82 11.88 11.35
CA LEU A 159 7.88 11.00 10.18
C LEU A 159 7.94 9.52 10.55
N GLU A 160 8.37 9.12 11.76
CA GLU A 160 8.36 7.70 12.16
C GLU A 160 6.96 7.09 12.20
N VAL A 161 5.96 7.88 12.55
CA VAL A 161 4.56 7.43 12.58
C VAL A 161 3.78 7.80 11.33
N THR A 162 4.42 8.50 10.38
CA THR A 162 3.78 8.94 9.14
C THR A 162 3.73 7.81 8.11
N SER A 163 2.55 7.61 7.51
CA SER A 163 2.36 6.61 6.45
C SER A 163 3.21 6.89 5.21
N PHE A 164 3.56 5.82 4.48
CA PHE A 164 4.35 5.95 3.24
C PHE A 164 3.65 6.82 2.19
N GLY A 165 2.32 6.75 2.11
CA GLY A 165 1.54 7.61 1.22
C GLY A 165 1.72 9.10 1.51
N THR A 166 1.65 9.50 2.77
CA THR A 166 1.89 10.88 3.21
C THR A 166 3.35 11.29 3.00
N LEU A 167 4.31 10.42 3.34
CA LEU A 167 5.74 10.63 3.12
C LEU A 167 6.07 10.87 1.64
N SER A 168 5.50 10.03 0.75
CA SER A 168 5.65 10.16 -0.71
C SER A 168 5.15 11.50 -1.24
N LYS A 169 3.95 11.92 -0.83
CA LYS A 169 3.37 13.21 -1.21
C LYS A 169 4.24 14.36 -0.73
N LEU A 170 4.70 14.31 0.51
CA LEU A 170 5.57 15.32 1.10
C LEU A 170 6.88 15.45 0.33
N PHE A 171 7.55 14.33 0.03
CA PHE A 171 8.78 14.30 -0.77
C PHE A 171 8.59 14.88 -2.17
N CYS A 172 7.57 14.42 -2.90
CA CYS A 172 7.30 14.89 -4.26
C CYS A 172 6.96 16.38 -4.30
N ASN A 173 6.31 16.89 -3.25
CA ASN A 173 5.88 18.29 -3.15
C ASN A 173 6.98 19.25 -2.72
N LEU A 174 8.13 18.79 -2.22
CA LEU A 174 9.27 19.67 -1.91
C LEU A 174 9.72 20.46 -3.14
N LYS A 175 9.99 21.79 -2.96
CA LYS A 175 10.54 22.67 -4.01
C LYS A 175 12.01 22.41 -4.27
N ASP A 176 12.77 22.13 -3.22
CA ASP A 176 14.23 22.05 -3.30
C ASP A 176 14.74 20.81 -4.04
N ASN A 177 14.97 20.98 -5.33
CA ASN A 177 15.53 19.93 -6.17
C ASN A 177 16.99 19.58 -5.80
N SER A 178 17.73 20.47 -5.11
CA SER A 178 19.11 20.18 -4.71
C SER A 178 19.15 19.09 -3.62
N VAL A 179 18.24 19.18 -2.64
CA VAL A 179 18.07 18.17 -1.60
C VAL A 179 17.55 16.87 -2.20
N LYS A 180 16.55 16.93 -3.07
CA LYS A 180 16.02 15.74 -3.78
C LYS A 180 17.09 15.01 -4.57
N LYS A 181 17.99 15.74 -5.26
CA LYS A 181 19.12 15.16 -5.97
C LYS A 181 20.10 14.47 -5.04
N LYS A 182 20.39 15.02 -3.86
CA LYS A 182 21.23 14.36 -2.85
C LYS A 182 20.62 13.04 -2.41
N ILE A 183 19.35 13.05 -2.07
CA ILE A 183 18.60 11.84 -1.67
C ILE A 183 18.63 10.80 -2.80
N ALA A 184 18.34 11.20 -4.04
CA ALA A 184 18.34 10.28 -5.18
C ALA A 184 19.73 9.63 -5.43
N ARG A 185 20.81 10.38 -5.28
CA ARG A 185 22.17 9.84 -5.40
C ARG A 185 22.47 8.74 -4.39
N GLU A 186 21.94 8.83 -3.18
CA GLU A 186 22.11 7.79 -2.17
C GLU A 186 21.28 6.52 -2.44
N PHE A 187 20.33 6.59 -3.38
CA PHE A 187 19.68 5.43 -4.00
C PHE A 187 20.36 4.99 -5.29
N ASN A 188 21.55 5.52 -5.61
CA ASN A 188 22.26 5.31 -6.88
C ASN A 188 21.43 5.69 -8.12
N LEU A 189 20.53 6.66 -7.97
CA LEU A 189 19.69 7.15 -9.06
C LEU A 189 20.25 8.44 -9.65
N PRO A 190 20.34 8.56 -11.00
CA PRO A 190 20.95 9.72 -11.64
C PRO A 190 20.13 10.99 -11.48
N GLN A 191 18.82 10.87 -11.30
CA GLN A 191 17.91 12.00 -11.24
C GLN A 191 16.84 11.82 -10.15
N HIS A 192 16.50 12.93 -9.46
CA HIS A 192 15.45 12.92 -8.44
C HIS A 192 14.04 12.60 -8.99
N LEU A 193 13.77 12.90 -10.27
CA LEU A 193 12.50 12.58 -10.93
C LEU A 193 12.27 11.07 -11.03
N VAL A 194 13.34 10.28 -11.22
CA VAL A 194 13.25 8.81 -11.20
C VAL A 194 12.84 8.32 -9.83
N LEU A 195 13.44 8.88 -8.76
CA LEU A 195 13.07 8.54 -7.38
C LEU A 195 11.62 8.94 -7.08
N GLU A 196 11.16 10.13 -7.51
CA GLU A 196 9.76 10.54 -7.36
C GLU A 196 8.80 9.56 -8.04
N SER A 197 9.12 9.07 -9.25
CA SER A 197 8.33 8.07 -9.95
C SER A 197 8.30 6.74 -9.21
N TRP A 198 9.45 6.27 -8.74
CA TRP A 198 9.54 5.01 -7.99
C TRP A 198 8.75 5.04 -6.69
N VAL A 199 8.87 6.13 -5.93
CA VAL A 199 8.14 6.31 -4.68
C VAL A 199 6.63 6.34 -4.92
N LYS A 200 6.15 7.03 -5.98
CA LYS A 200 4.74 7.03 -6.37
C LYS A 200 4.25 5.64 -6.78
N CYS A 201 5.04 4.89 -7.56
CA CYS A 201 4.69 3.53 -7.93
C CYS A 201 4.60 2.62 -6.68
N ALA A 202 5.59 2.69 -5.78
CA ALA A 202 5.64 1.86 -4.59
C ALA A 202 4.45 2.08 -3.64
N VAL A 203 3.88 3.29 -3.59
CA VAL A 203 2.68 3.59 -2.77
C VAL A 203 1.41 2.96 -3.36
N ASN A 204 1.39 2.68 -4.68
CA ASN A 204 0.21 2.17 -5.39
C ASN A 204 0.22 0.64 -5.57
N ILE A 205 1.22 -0.06 -5.03
CA ILE A 205 1.30 -1.52 -4.98
C ILE A 205 0.56 -2.07 -3.75
#